data_5434bf99400ff98b646bd8a6e43b7076
#
_entry.id   5434bf99400ff98b646bd8a6e43b7076
#
_cell.length_a   1.000
_cell.length_b   1.000
_cell.length_c   1.000
_cell.angle_alpha   90.00
_cell.angle_beta   90.00
_cell.angle_gamma   90.00
#
_symmetry.space_group_name_H-M   'P 1'
#
loop_
_entity.id
_entity.type
_entity.pdbx_description
1 polymer ?
#
loop_
_entity_poly.entity_id
_entity_poly.type
_entity_poly.pdbx_seq_one_letter_code
_entity_poly.pdbx_strand_id
1 'polypeptide(L)'
;MIPGNAINQLVIASVSGAQAGALTDRLTRDGFYVTHVDSSGGILQEAAVSLLIGLDGARLSRLLEHVRECCRTRRRFIPAHVEAPLLEIQPVLIEAEVGGATVYVLDVERFEQL
;
A
#
# COMPACT_ATOMS: atom_id res chain seq x y z
N MET A 1 18.21 6.40 -13.41
CA MET A 1 19.24 6.14 -12.38
C MET A 1 19.10 7.14 -11.25
N ILE A 2 19.02 6.68 -10.03
CA ILE A 2 18.88 7.52 -8.85
C ILE A 2 20.29 7.95 -8.41
N PRO A 3 20.55 9.25 -8.20
CA PRO A 3 21.79 9.65 -7.54
C PRO A 3 21.86 9.06 -6.14
N GLY A 4 22.88 8.25 -5.86
CA GLY A 4 22.98 7.53 -4.59
C GLY A 4 23.02 8.42 -3.35
N ASN A 5 23.54 9.64 -3.49
CA ASN A 5 23.63 10.63 -2.41
C ASN A 5 22.30 11.38 -2.15
N ALA A 6 21.29 11.20 -3.00
CA ALA A 6 19.97 11.80 -2.81
C ALA A 6 19.04 10.94 -1.97
N ILE A 7 19.37 9.67 -1.76
CA ILE A 7 18.54 8.74 -0.98
C ILE A 7 19.01 8.77 0.48
N ASN A 8 18.21 9.36 1.34
CA ASN A 8 18.48 9.40 2.78
C ASN A 8 17.31 8.90 3.62
N GLN A 9 16.21 8.54 3.01
CA GLN A 9 15.08 7.91 3.69
C GLN A 9 14.52 6.74 2.89
N LEU A 10 13.99 5.76 3.60
CA LEU A 10 13.24 4.64 3.06
C LEU A 10 11.82 4.70 3.60
N VAL A 11 10.85 4.69 2.71
CA VAL A 11 9.45 4.59 3.07
C VAL A 11 8.96 3.18 2.77
N ILE A 12 8.30 2.58 3.75
CA ILE A 12 7.58 1.32 3.58
C ILE A 12 6.10 1.67 3.73
N ALA A 13 5.35 1.54 2.65
CA ALA A 13 3.92 1.80 2.64
C ALA A 13 3.16 0.49 2.45
N SER A 14 2.36 0.13 3.45
CA SER A 14 1.46 -1.02 3.36
C SER A 14 0.10 -0.52 2.93
N VAL A 15 -0.36 -0.95 1.76
CA VAL A 15 -1.57 -0.47 1.13
C VAL A 15 -2.45 -1.62 0.68
N SER A 16 -3.73 -1.34 0.46
CA SER A 16 -4.66 -2.29 -0.15
C SER A 16 -4.20 -2.65 -1.57
N GLY A 17 -4.29 -3.92 -1.94
CA GLY A 17 -3.95 -4.38 -3.28
C GLY A 17 -4.76 -3.68 -4.37
N ALA A 18 -6.02 -3.32 -4.08
CA ALA A 18 -6.87 -2.60 -5.02
C ALA A 18 -6.37 -1.16 -5.30
N GLN A 19 -5.65 -0.57 -4.37
CA GLN A 19 -5.15 0.81 -4.47
C GLN A 19 -3.67 0.90 -4.85
N ALA A 20 -2.94 -0.20 -4.73
CA ALA A 20 -1.49 -0.23 -4.95
C ALA A 20 -1.09 0.18 -6.36
N GLY A 21 -1.84 -0.27 -7.38
CA GLY A 21 -1.54 0.05 -8.78
C GLY A 21 -1.64 1.54 -9.08
N ALA A 22 -2.72 2.18 -8.63
CA ALA A 22 -2.92 3.61 -8.83
C ALA A 22 -1.85 4.44 -8.11
N LEU A 23 -1.51 4.04 -6.88
CA LEU A 23 -0.46 4.71 -6.12
C LEU A 23 0.89 4.57 -6.80
N THR A 24 1.25 3.36 -7.24
CA THR A 24 2.50 3.11 -7.94
C THR A 24 2.63 3.94 -9.20
N ASP A 25 1.58 4.00 -10.01
CA ASP A 25 1.56 4.82 -11.23
C ASP A 25 1.78 6.29 -10.92
N ARG A 26 1.14 6.78 -9.90
CA ARG A 26 1.28 8.18 -9.47
C ARG A 26 2.68 8.50 -9.00
N LEU A 27 3.23 7.64 -8.15
CA LEU A 27 4.59 7.82 -7.63
C LEU A 27 5.62 7.74 -8.76
N THR A 28 5.47 6.79 -9.67
CA THR A 28 6.39 6.61 -10.79
C THR A 28 6.37 7.82 -11.72
N ARG A 29 5.20 8.37 -12.00
CA ARG A 29 5.08 9.59 -12.82
C ARG A 29 5.74 10.80 -12.18
N ASP A 30 5.76 10.86 -10.87
CA ASP A 30 6.40 11.94 -10.12
C ASP A 30 7.89 11.67 -9.86
N GLY A 31 8.45 10.64 -10.46
CA GLY A 31 9.87 10.33 -10.39
C GLY A 31 10.31 9.55 -9.17
N PHE A 32 9.38 8.96 -8.42
CA PHE A 32 9.72 8.04 -7.34
C PHE A 32 9.99 6.64 -7.89
N TYR A 33 10.92 5.95 -7.26
CA TYR A 33 11.24 4.56 -7.58
C TYR A 33 10.57 3.66 -6.55
N VAL A 34 9.74 2.75 -7.03
CA VAL A 34 8.87 1.93 -6.18
C VAL A 34 9.17 0.46 -6.42
N THR A 35 9.41 -0.27 -5.35
CA THR A 35 9.52 -1.73 -5.37
C THR A 35 8.32 -2.33 -4.66
N HIS A 36 7.67 -3.28 -5.28
CA HIS A 36 6.54 -4.00 -4.72
C HIS A 36 6.97 -5.24 -3.98
N VAL A 37 6.38 -5.46 -2.81
CA VAL A 37 6.48 -6.71 -2.07
C VAL A 37 5.06 -7.17 -1.78
N ASP A 38 4.65 -8.25 -2.42
CA ASP A 38 3.32 -8.80 -2.19
C ASP A 38 3.29 -9.57 -0.89
N SER A 39 2.22 -9.35 -0.13
CA SER A 39 1.95 -10.14 1.06
C SER A 39 0.55 -10.75 0.96
N SER A 40 0.43 -12.02 1.30
CA SER A 40 -0.87 -12.68 1.38
C SER A 40 -1.60 -12.24 2.65
N GLY A 41 -2.78 -11.67 2.48
CA GLY A 41 -3.62 -11.22 3.59
C GLY A 41 -4.55 -12.31 4.13
N GLY A 42 -5.27 -11.98 5.19
CA GLY A 42 -6.26 -12.87 5.80
C GLY A 42 -7.54 -13.01 4.96
N ILE A 43 -8.40 -13.90 5.41
CA ILE A 43 -9.59 -14.38 4.68
C ILE A 43 -10.62 -13.28 4.37
N LEU A 44 -10.69 -12.24 5.20
CA LEU A 44 -11.69 -11.16 5.08
C LEU A 44 -11.10 -9.82 4.66
N GLN A 45 -9.81 -9.75 4.37
CA GLN A 45 -9.14 -8.53 4.00
C GLN A 45 -8.64 -8.61 2.57
N GLU A 46 -8.67 -7.47 1.89
CA GLU A 46 -7.98 -7.34 0.61
C GLU A 46 -6.50 -7.66 0.81
N ALA A 47 -5.91 -8.32 -0.16
CA ALA A 47 -4.47 -8.59 -0.12
C ALA A 47 -3.71 -7.28 0.06
N ALA A 48 -2.83 -7.24 1.04
CA ALA A 48 -1.98 -6.09 1.28
C ALA A 48 -0.74 -6.16 0.41
N VAL A 49 -0.32 -5.01 -0.08
CA VAL A 49 0.91 -4.84 -0.83
C VAL A 49 1.80 -3.86 -0.08
N SER A 50 3.07 -4.21 0.08
CA SER A 50 4.06 -3.30 0.62
C SER A 50 4.86 -2.67 -0.50
N LEU A 51 4.97 -1.36 -0.47
CA LEU A 51 5.77 -0.58 -1.40
C LEU A 51 7.01 -0.07 -0.68
N LEU A 52 8.17 -0.30 -1.27
CA LEU A 52 9.44 0.23 -0.78
C LEU A 52 9.86 1.39 -1.66
N ILE A 53 10.05 2.55 -1.08
CA ILE A 53 10.42 3.75 -1.81
C ILE A 53 11.61 4.41 -1.13
N GLY A 54 12.75 4.38 -1.82
CA GLY A 54 13.92 5.16 -1.39
C GLY A 54 13.81 6.58 -1.93
N LEU A 55 14.04 7.58 -1.09
CA LEU A 55 13.85 8.97 -1.48
C LEU A 55 14.76 9.94 -0.72
N ASP A 56 14.87 11.14 -1.26
CA ASP A 56 15.35 12.29 -0.51
C ASP A 56 14.23 12.75 0.44
N GLY A 57 14.56 12.95 1.72
CA GLY A 57 13.61 13.39 2.74
C GLY A 57 12.90 14.69 2.41
N ALA A 58 13.50 15.56 1.60
CA ALA A 58 12.87 16.77 1.10
C ALA A 58 11.61 16.48 0.26
N ARG A 59 11.48 15.28 -0.29
CA ARG A 59 10.33 14.84 -1.10
C ARG A 59 9.29 14.04 -0.30
N LEU A 60 9.53 13.83 0.99
CA LEU A 60 8.63 13.02 1.82
C LEU A 60 7.20 13.56 1.85
N SER A 61 7.04 14.86 2.04
CA SER A 61 5.72 15.49 2.08
C SER A 61 4.92 15.23 0.81
N ARG A 62 5.57 15.29 -0.34
CA ARG A 62 4.96 15.03 -1.64
C ARG A 62 4.53 13.56 -1.79
N LEU A 63 5.36 12.64 -1.32
CA LEU A 63 5.02 11.23 -1.29
C LEU A 63 3.79 10.97 -0.41
N LEU A 64 3.75 11.56 0.77
CA LEU A 64 2.62 11.39 1.69
C LEU A 64 1.32 11.96 1.13
N GLU A 65 1.38 13.05 0.36
CA GLU A 65 0.20 13.56 -0.34
C GLU A 65 -0.35 12.56 -1.34
N HIS A 66 0.51 11.93 -2.13
CA HIS A 66 0.09 10.89 -3.07
C HIS A 66 -0.56 9.72 -2.35
N VAL A 67 0.01 9.28 -1.24
CA VAL A 67 -0.55 8.19 -0.44
C VAL A 67 -1.93 8.56 0.09
N ARG A 68 -2.09 9.75 0.65
CA ARG A 68 -3.38 10.21 1.17
C ARG A 68 -4.46 10.29 0.09
N GLU A 69 -4.11 10.73 -1.10
CA GLU A 69 -5.06 10.86 -2.20
C GLU A 69 -5.45 9.51 -2.82
N CYS A 70 -4.52 8.59 -2.94
CA CYS A 70 -4.75 7.30 -3.57
C CYS A 70 -5.27 6.21 -2.64
N CYS A 71 -5.01 6.33 -1.34
CA CYS A 71 -5.24 5.25 -0.37
C CYS A 71 -6.26 5.62 0.70
N ARG A 72 -7.33 6.32 0.31
CA ARG A 72 -8.41 6.68 1.23
C ARG A 72 -9.15 5.43 1.70
N THR A 73 -9.48 5.38 2.97
CA THR A 73 -10.38 4.37 3.49
C THR A 73 -11.78 4.57 2.93
N ARG A 74 -12.44 3.48 2.65
CA ARG A 74 -13.83 3.46 2.17
C ARG A 74 -14.55 2.29 2.78
N ARG A 75 -15.87 2.36 2.86
CA ARG A 75 -16.69 1.25 3.29
C ARG A 75 -17.15 0.43 2.10
N ARG A 76 -17.09 -0.88 2.22
CA ARG A 76 -17.56 -1.83 1.22
C ARG A 76 -18.34 -2.94 1.90
N PHE A 77 -19.28 -3.51 1.15
CA PHE A 77 -19.88 -4.77 1.54
C PHE A 77 -19.02 -5.91 1.03
N ILE A 78 -18.56 -6.75 1.95
CA ILE A 78 -17.73 -7.89 1.67
C ILE A 78 -18.54 -9.15 1.93
N PRO A 79 -18.60 -10.12 0.97
CA PRO A 79 -19.26 -11.39 1.23
C PRO A 79 -18.50 -12.17 2.30
N ALA A 80 -19.23 -12.56 3.36
CA ALA A 80 -18.69 -13.41 4.39
C ALA A 80 -19.12 -14.85 4.11
N HIS A 81 -18.16 -15.78 4.15
CA HIS A 81 -18.47 -17.20 4.08
C HIS A 81 -18.89 -17.70 5.46
N VAL A 82 -20.17 -18.01 5.60
CA VAL A 82 -20.64 -18.72 6.78
C VAL A 82 -20.80 -20.19 6.38
N GLU A 83 -19.98 -21.06 6.94
CA GLU A 83 -20.14 -22.48 6.75
C GLU A 83 -21.32 -22.98 7.59
N ALA A 84 -22.46 -23.17 6.94
CA ALA A 84 -23.60 -23.87 7.50
C ALA A 84 -23.96 -25.02 6.58
N PRO A 85 -23.52 -26.25 6.87
CA PRO A 85 -23.57 -27.36 5.91
C PRO A 85 -24.98 -27.89 5.61
N LEU A 86 -26.01 -27.39 6.23
CA LEU A 86 -27.40 -27.85 6.03
C LEU A 86 -28.39 -26.76 5.63
N LEU A 87 -27.93 -25.55 5.39
CA LEU A 87 -28.79 -24.44 4.99
C LEU A 87 -28.34 -23.90 3.64
N GLU A 88 -29.31 -23.57 2.80
CA GLU A 88 -29.02 -22.76 1.63
C GLU A 88 -28.35 -21.48 2.11
N ILE A 89 -27.06 -21.36 1.75
CA ILE A 89 -26.26 -20.23 2.19
C ILE A 89 -26.55 -19.06 1.28
N GLN A 90 -27.27 -18.10 1.77
CA GLN A 90 -27.27 -16.79 1.15
C GLN A 90 -25.99 -16.08 1.60
N PRO A 91 -25.25 -15.48 0.67
CA PRO A 91 -24.08 -14.71 1.03
C PRO A 91 -24.46 -13.58 1.99
N VAL A 92 -23.88 -13.57 3.16
CA VAL A 92 -24.02 -12.47 4.11
C VAL A 92 -23.00 -11.40 3.72
N LEU A 93 -23.51 -10.20 3.44
CA LEU A 93 -22.67 -9.05 3.18
C LEU A 93 -22.35 -8.34 4.47
N ILE A 94 -21.09 -8.19 4.78
CA ILE A 94 -20.61 -7.44 5.95
C ILE A 94 -20.07 -6.11 5.46
N GLU A 95 -20.52 -5.02 6.08
CA GLU A 95 -19.93 -3.71 5.86
C GLU A 95 -18.58 -3.64 6.55
N ALA A 96 -17.53 -3.33 5.80
CA ALA A 96 -16.17 -3.24 6.31
C ALA A 96 -15.46 -2.02 5.74
N GLU A 97 -14.56 -1.44 6.52
CA GLU A 97 -13.63 -0.45 6.01
C GLU A 97 -12.54 -1.13 5.23
N VAL A 98 -12.32 -0.66 4.00
CA VAL A 98 -11.25 -1.13 3.12
C VAL A 98 -10.43 0.04 2.62
N GLY A 99 -9.20 -0.24 2.23
CA GLY A 99 -8.27 0.80 1.80
C GLY A 99 -7.47 1.38 2.95
N GLY A 100 -6.97 2.58 2.77
CA GLY A 100 -6.06 3.21 3.70
C GLY A 100 -4.62 2.75 3.50
N ALA A 101 -3.72 3.29 4.28
CA ALA A 101 -2.30 2.97 4.22
C ALA A 101 -1.65 3.09 5.59
N THR A 102 -0.67 2.24 5.83
CA THR A 102 0.27 2.39 6.95
C THR A 102 1.62 2.72 6.37
N VAL A 103 2.22 3.79 6.84
CA VAL A 103 3.49 4.28 6.30
C VAL A 103 4.54 4.30 7.40
N TYR A 104 5.67 3.66 7.13
CA TYR A 104 6.85 3.68 7.97
C TYR A 104 7.92 4.50 7.27
N VAL A 105 8.53 5.42 8.00
CA VAL A 105 9.62 6.25 7.47
C VAL A 105 10.88 5.93 8.26
N LEU A 106 11.91 5.51 7.58
CA LEU A 106 13.18 5.07 8.16
C LEU A 106 14.32 5.93 7.61
N ASP A 107 15.22 6.33 8.48
CA ASP A 107 16.45 6.97 8.04
C ASP A 107 17.39 5.94 7.41
N VAL A 108 18.01 6.31 6.30
CA VAL A 108 18.99 5.49 5.61
C VAL A 108 20.38 6.03 5.89
N GLU A 109 21.20 5.24 6.56
CA GLU A 109 22.58 5.61 6.88
C GLU A 109 23.48 5.53 5.64
N ARG A 110 23.20 4.55 4.77
CA ARG A 110 24.00 4.31 3.58
C ARG A 110 23.15 3.71 2.46
N PHE A 111 23.26 4.27 1.29
CA PHE A 111 22.63 3.79 0.08
C PHE A 111 23.67 3.52 -0.99
N GLU A 112 23.65 2.34 -1.59
CA GLU A 112 24.56 1.95 -2.67
C GLU A 112 23.78 1.26 -3.79
N GLN A 113 24.09 1.65 -5.02
CA GLN A 113 23.71 0.91 -6.22
C GLN A 113 24.96 0.24 -6.79
N LEU A 114 24.94 -1.07 -6.86
CA LEU A 114 26.08 -1.86 -7.27
C LEU A 114 25.95 -2.34 -8.72
#